data_43cea9f4fbe79b46deb7f9d652e1d206
#
_entry.id   43cea9f4fbe79b46deb7f9d652e1d206
#
_cell.length_a   1.000
_cell.length_b   1.000
_cell.length_c   1.000
_cell.angle_alpha   90.00
_cell.angle_beta   90.00
_cell.angle_gamma   90.00
#
_symmetry.space_group_name_H-M   'P 1'
#
loop_
_entity.id
_entity.type
_entity.pdbx_description
1 polymer ?
#
loop_
_entity_poly.entity_id
_entity_poly.type
_entity_poly.pdbx_seq_one_letter_code
_entity_poly.pdbx_strand_id
1 'polypeptide(L)'
;MNEAALEKAKAQVEALGKFLPEHGRVFLIPHDYPDADAFASAAALHLLLQKRFHLQGQIVFTGMVSRAENREMMKHCRYRWRLLHQLRAPSHKVPALFVDTHPSAGNVTVPTFAKPVAVIDHHPATRKAPGDVGLFSDIRRGAGATATILYEYLTASEIPVPPWLAAIMVYAIA
;
A
#
# COMPACT_ATOMS: atom_id res chain seq x y z
N MET A 1 0.30 -21.01 -1.31
CA MET A 1 0.57 -20.58 0.08
C MET A 1 0.28 -21.75 1.00
N ASN A 2 1.17 -22.10 1.92
CA ASN A 2 0.93 -23.17 2.90
C ASN A 2 0.10 -22.65 4.09
N GLU A 3 -0.41 -23.57 4.92
CA GLU A 3 -1.30 -23.26 6.05
C GLU A 3 -0.66 -22.27 7.06
N ALA A 4 0.61 -22.44 7.39
CA ALA A 4 1.31 -21.55 8.34
C ALA A 4 1.43 -20.10 7.79
N ALA A 5 1.69 -19.95 6.49
CA ALA A 5 1.74 -18.64 5.84
C ALA A 5 0.33 -17.98 5.80
N LEU A 6 -0.71 -18.79 5.59
CA LEU A 6 -2.10 -18.32 5.61
C LEU A 6 -2.49 -17.80 7.00
N GLU A 7 -2.20 -18.55 8.05
CA GLU A 7 -2.49 -18.13 9.43
C GLU A 7 -1.71 -16.87 9.82
N LYS A 8 -0.44 -16.79 9.42
CA LYS A 8 0.35 -15.57 9.62
C LYS A 8 -0.27 -14.36 8.91
N ALA A 9 -0.71 -14.52 7.66
CA ALA A 9 -1.34 -13.44 6.90
C ALA A 9 -2.67 -13.01 7.53
N LYS A 10 -3.49 -13.94 8.03
CA LYS A 10 -4.73 -13.63 8.78
C LYS A 10 -4.43 -12.78 10.01
N ALA A 11 -3.45 -13.20 10.82
CA ALA A 11 -3.06 -12.46 12.01
C ALA A 11 -2.56 -11.04 11.69
N GLN A 12 -1.84 -10.86 10.58
CA GLN A 12 -1.37 -9.54 10.13
C GLN A 12 -2.53 -8.66 9.66
N VAL A 13 -3.51 -9.20 8.93
CA VAL A 13 -4.69 -8.45 8.50
C VAL A 13 -5.52 -8.00 9.72
N GLU A 14 -5.71 -8.85 10.71
CA GLU A 14 -6.39 -8.49 11.96
C GLU A 14 -5.61 -7.42 12.75
N ALA A 15 -4.29 -7.55 12.83
CA ALA A 15 -3.44 -6.56 13.47
C ALA A 15 -3.51 -5.21 12.75
N LEU A 16 -3.47 -5.20 11.43
CA LEU A 16 -3.65 -3.97 10.62
C LEU A 16 -4.97 -3.25 10.98
N GLY A 17 -6.06 -4.02 11.11
CA GLY A 17 -7.38 -3.47 11.43
C GLY A 17 -7.41 -2.63 12.70
N LYS A 18 -6.57 -2.93 13.70
CA LYS A 18 -6.48 -2.20 14.97
C LYS A 18 -5.91 -0.78 14.83
N PHE A 19 -5.24 -0.48 13.73
CA PHE A 19 -4.63 0.82 13.44
C PHE A 19 -5.44 1.66 12.45
N LEU A 20 -6.47 1.06 11.85
CA LEU A 20 -7.32 1.74 10.87
C LEU A 20 -8.45 2.50 11.56
N PRO A 21 -8.95 3.59 10.96
CA PRO A 21 -10.16 4.23 11.43
C PRO A 21 -11.39 3.33 11.18
N GLU A 22 -12.42 3.47 11.99
CA GLU A 22 -13.67 2.70 11.83
C GLU A 22 -14.38 3.00 10.51
N HIS A 23 -14.25 4.23 10.01
CA HIS A 23 -14.88 4.68 8.77
C HIS A 23 -14.11 5.87 8.16
N GLY A 24 -14.44 6.17 6.91
CA GLY A 24 -13.93 7.35 6.23
C GLY A 24 -12.86 7.06 5.18
N ARG A 25 -12.06 8.09 4.91
CA ARG A 25 -11.02 8.07 3.88
C ARG A 25 -9.64 7.83 4.50
N VAL A 26 -8.83 7.06 3.81
CA VAL A 26 -7.41 6.86 4.12
C VAL A 26 -6.57 7.11 2.88
N PHE A 27 -5.34 7.60 3.05
CA PHE A 27 -4.38 7.71 1.96
C PHE A 27 -3.54 6.45 1.85
N LEU A 28 -3.28 6.03 0.61
CA LEU A 28 -2.32 4.99 0.25
C LEU A 28 -1.16 5.69 -0.43
N ILE A 29 0.01 5.65 0.17
CA ILE A 29 1.17 6.43 -0.27
C ILE A 29 2.29 5.44 -0.62
N PRO A 30 2.51 5.16 -1.92
CA PRO A 30 3.71 4.47 -2.40
C PRO A 30 4.91 5.43 -2.40
N HIS A 31 6.10 4.91 -2.72
CA HIS A 31 7.28 5.76 -2.93
C HIS A 31 7.09 6.74 -4.09
N ASP A 32 7.87 7.80 -4.10
CA ASP A 32 7.91 8.76 -5.20
C ASP A 32 8.42 8.07 -6.48
N TYR A 33 7.90 8.48 -7.64
CA TYR A 33 8.17 7.84 -8.94
C TYR A 33 7.81 6.34 -8.95
N PRO A 34 6.53 5.98 -8.65
CA PRO A 34 6.14 4.60 -8.42
C PRO A 34 6.44 3.69 -9.61
N ASP A 35 6.91 2.51 -9.29
CA ASP A 35 7.18 1.42 -10.23
C ASP A 35 6.07 0.36 -10.23
N ALA A 36 6.33 -0.79 -10.84
CA ALA A 36 5.35 -1.86 -10.98
C ALA A 36 4.89 -2.43 -9.63
N ASP A 37 5.83 -2.62 -8.68
CA ASP A 37 5.50 -3.15 -7.36
C ASP A 37 4.69 -2.15 -6.55
N ALA A 38 5.08 -0.88 -6.56
CA ALA A 38 4.33 0.19 -5.92
C ALA A 38 2.90 0.30 -6.46
N PHE A 39 2.71 0.14 -7.80
CA PHE A 39 1.38 0.13 -8.43
C PHE A 39 0.53 -1.05 -8.00
N ALA A 40 1.07 -2.26 -8.11
CA ALA A 40 0.36 -3.48 -7.76
C ALA A 40 -0.03 -3.49 -6.28
N SER A 41 0.93 -3.13 -5.43
CA SER A 41 0.76 -3.10 -3.99
C SER A 41 -0.29 -2.08 -3.54
N ALA A 42 -0.24 -0.84 -4.06
CA ALA A 42 -1.23 0.17 -3.72
C ALA A 42 -2.64 -0.21 -4.20
N ALA A 43 -2.76 -0.83 -5.38
CA ALA A 43 -4.05 -1.30 -5.89
C ALA A 43 -4.59 -2.49 -5.09
N ALA A 44 -3.74 -3.45 -4.69
CA ALA A 44 -4.12 -4.58 -3.85
C ALA A 44 -4.54 -4.12 -2.44
N LEU A 45 -3.80 -3.18 -1.85
CA LEU A 45 -4.15 -2.59 -0.55
C LEU A 45 -5.47 -1.83 -0.63
N HIS A 46 -5.72 -1.09 -1.72
CA HIS A 46 -7.01 -0.43 -1.94
C HIS A 46 -8.16 -1.43 -1.94
N LEU A 47 -8.02 -2.56 -2.64
CA LEU A 47 -9.02 -3.61 -2.68
C LEU A 47 -9.27 -4.21 -1.29
N LEU A 48 -8.20 -4.51 -0.54
CA LEU A 48 -8.29 -5.02 0.83
C LEU A 48 -9.07 -4.06 1.74
N LEU A 49 -8.70 -2.77 1.73
CA LEU A 49 -9.36 -1.76 2.56
C LEU A 49 -10.84 -1.62 2.23
N GLN A 50 -11.17 -1.63 0.95
CA GLN A 50 -12.56 -1.53 0.48
C GLN A 50 -13.39 -2.74 0.90
N LYS A 51 -12.87 -3.96 0.70
CA LYS A 51 -13.63 -5.20 0.88
C LYS A 51 -13.67 -5.69 2.32
N ARG A 52 -12.55 -5.57 3.05
CA ARG A 52 -12.43 -6.11 4.42
C ARG A 52 -12.75 -5.08 5.49
N PHE A 53 -12.43 -3.80 5.26
CA PHE A 53 -12.55 -2.74 6.26
C PHE A 53 -13.55 -1.65 5.89
N HIS A 54 -14.19 -1.72 4.72
CA HIS A 54 -15.16 -0.73 4.24
C HIS A 54 -14.65 0.71 4.21
N LEU A 55 -13.33 0.87 4.03
CA LEU A 55 -12.68 2.17 3.96
C LEU A 55 -12.51 2.65 2.52
N GLN A 56 -12.50 3.98 2.35
CA GLN A 56 -12.26 4.61 1.07
C GLN A 56 -10.75 4.91 0.93
N GLY A 57 -10.04 4.03 0.24
CA GLY A 57 -8.64 4.26 -0.11
C GLY A 57 -8.51 5.34 -1.18
N GLN A 58 -7.56 6.26 -1.01
CA GLN A 58 -7.15 7.19 -2.06
C GLN A 58 -5.66 7.06 -2.29
N ILE A 59 -5.28 6.59 -3.48
CA ILE A 59 -3.88 6.44 -3.84
C ILE A 59 -3.32 7.81 -4.21
N VAL A 60 -2.25 8.22 -3.54
CA VAL A 60 -1.61 9.52 -3.69
C VAL A 60 -0.11 9.33 -3.85
N PHE A 61 0.47 9.92 -4.88
CA PHE A 61 1.89 9.77 -5.17
C PHE A 61 2.52 11.09 -5.63
N THR A 62 3.85 11.13 -5.64
CA THR A 62 4.67 12.24 -6.12
C THR A 62 5.57 11.75 -7.27
N GLY A 63 5.97 12.68 -8.13
CA GLY A 63 6.84 12.39 -9.27
C GLY A 63 6.08 11.95 -10.52
N MET A 64 6.84 11.49 -11.51
CA MET A 64 6.32 11.01 -12.80
C MET A 64 6.47 9.50 -12.90
N VAL A 65 5.52 8.86 -13.53
CA VAL A 65 5.66 7.47 -13.95
C VAL A 65 6.55 7.45 -15.19
N SER A 66 7.83 7.13 -15.00
CA SER A 66 8.87 7.35 -16.02
C SER A 66 8.91 6.27 -17.10
N ARG A 67 8.68 5.00 -16.74
CA ARG A 67 8.76 3.88 -17.69
C ARG A 67 7.47 3.73 -18.48
N ALA A 68 7.60 3.36 -19.77
CA ALA A 68 6.45 3.18 -20.65
C ALA A 68 5.51 2.07 -20.14
N GLU A 69 6.08 0.99 -19.64
CA GLU A 69 5.38 -0.16 -19.06
C GLU A 69 4.54 0.24 -17.84
N ASN A 70 5.13 1.04 -16.96
CA ASN A 70 4.44 1.52 -15.75
C ASN A 70 3.30 2.48 -16.11
N ARG A 71 3.48 3.32 -17.14
CA ARG A 71 2.40 4.18 -17.65
C ARG A 71 1.26 3.37 -18.26
N GLU A 72 1.59 2.30 -18.98
CA GLU A 72 0.57 1.40 -19.54
C GLU A 72 -0.16 0.65 -18.42
N MET A 73 0.55 0.11 -17.45
CA MET A 73 -0.03 -0.53 -16.27
C MET A 73 -1.00 0.41 -15.53
N MET A 74 -0.62 1.68 -15.35
CA MET A 74 -1.46 2.68 -14.70
C MET A 74 -2.80 2.90 -15.43
N LYS A 75 -2.82 2.83 -16.78
CA LYS A 75 -4.06 2.92 -17.57
C LYS A 75 -5.00 1.74 -17.35
N HIS A 76 -4.45 0.55 -17.08
CA HIS A 76 -5.22 -0.66 -16.80
C HIS A 76 -5.67 -0.75 -15.35
N CYS A 77 -5.09 0.03 -14.43
CA CYS A 77 -5.52 0.11 -13.06
C CYS A 77 -6.88 0.81 -12.96
N ARG A 78 -7.87 0.13 -12.38
CA ARG A 78 -9.24 0.67 -12.26
C ARG A 78 -9.41 1.64 -11.10
N TYR A 79 -8.40 1.81 -10.26
CA TYR A 79 -8.40 2.77 -9.17
C TYR A 79 -7.79 4.09 -9.61
N ARG A 80 -8.31 5.19 -9.05
CA ARG A 80 -7.84 6.54 -9.39
C ARG A 80 -6.57 6.88 -8.63
N TRP A 81 -5.52 7.18 -9.36
CA TRP A 81 -4.26 7.72 -8.87
C TRP A 81 -4.29 9.24 -8.87
N ARG A 82 -3.81 9.84 -7.80
CA ARG A 82 -3.77 11.30 -7.66
C ARG A 82 -2.35 11.77 -7.40
N LEU A 83 -1.90 12.74 -8.18
CA LEU A 83 -0.67 13.46 -7.88
C LEU A 83 -0.86 14.33 -6.64
N LEU A 84 0.09 14.27 -5.71
CA LEU A 84 0.02 15.00 -4.45
C LEU A 84 -0.20 16.51 -4.64
N HIS A 85 0.51 17.13 -5.59
CA HIS A 85 0.38 18.56 -5.87
C HIS A 85 -0.97 18.99 -6.43
N GLN A 86 -1.79 18.03 -6.90
CA GLN A 86 -3.16 18.28 -7.41
C GLN A 86 -4.22 18.14 -6.31
N LEU A 87 -3.82 17.73 -5.11
CA LEU A 87 -4.74 17.61 -4.00
C LEU A 87 -4.88 18.93 -3.26
N ARG A 88 -6.11 19.32 -3.01
CA ARG A 88 -6.38 20.33 -1.98
C ARG A 88 -6.10 19.72 -0.61
N ALA A 89 -5.22 20.35 0.14
CA ALA A 89 -4.88 19.88 1.49
C ALA A 89 -6.14 19.85 2.37
N PRO A 90 -6.43 18.72 3.03
CA PRO A 90 -7.52 18.66 3.99
C PRO A 90 -7.24 19.56 5.20
N SER A 91 -8.30 20.02 5.86
CA SER A 91 -8.21 20.83 7.08
C SER A 91 -7.80 20.02 8.33
N HIS A 92 -7.75 18.69 8.22
CA HIS A 92 -7.41 17.78 9.32
C HIS A 92 -6.41 16.71 8.83
N LYS A 93 -5.78 16.05 9.79
CA LYS A 93 -4.90 14.91 9.49
C LYS A 93 -5.71 13.72 9.00
N VAL A 94 -5.26 13.10 7.90
CA VAL A 94 -5.88 11.92 7.31
C VAL A 94 -4.98 10.71 7.57
N PRO A 95 -5.52 9.57 8.05
CA PRO A 95 -4.75 8.35 8.20
C PRO A 95 -4.11 7.94 6.88
N ALA A 96 -2.84 7.56 6.91
CA ALA A 96 -2.05 7.21 5.74
C ALA A 96 -1.34 5.86 5.94
N LEU A 97 -1.50 4.98 4.96
CA LEU A 97 -0.79 3.72 4.86
C LEU A 97 0.31 3.86 3.82
N PHE A 98 1.53 3.57 4.20
CA PHE A 98 2.68 3.55 3.31
C PHE A 98 2.85 2.14 2.76
N VAL A 99 3.00 2.04 1.45
CA VAL A 99 3.08 0.77 0.76
C VAL A 99 4.25 0.79 -0.21
N ASP A 100 5.08 -0.26 -0.15
CA ASP A 100 6.33 -0.37 -0.91
C ASP A 100 7.32 0.76 -0.59
N THR A 101 7.21 1.30 0.60
CA THR A 101 8.09 2.34 1.15
C THR A 101 7.82 2.51 2.65
N HIS A 102 8.72 3.26 3.29
CA HIS A 102 8.59 3.68 4.69
C HIS A 102 8.66 5.21 4.78
N PRO A 103 7.91 5.87 5.69
CA PRO A 103 7.92 7.35 5.81
C PRO A 103 9.31 7.96 6.01
N SER A 104 10.25 7.21 6.58
CA SER A 104 11.64 7.63 6.82
C SER A 104 12.66 7.12 5.79
N ALA A 105 12.21 6.46 4.71
CA ALA A 105 13.11 5.87 3.71
C ALA A 105 13.83 6.92 2.84
N GLY A 106 13.34 8.16 2.80
CA GLY A 106 13.91 9.24 2.00
C GLY A 106 13.53 9.19 0.51
N ASN A 107 12.74 8.20 0.10
CA ASN A 107 12.23 8.02 -1.27
C ASN A 107 10.73 8.31 -1.38
N VAL A 108 10.13 8.93 -0.38
CA VAL A 108 8.70 9.26 -0.35
C VAL A 108 8.47 10.66 0.20
N THR A 109 7.63 11.42 -0.49
CA THR A 109 7.14 12.72 -0.02
C THR A 109 5.96 12.51 0.91
N VAL A 110 6.17 12.72 2.21
CA VAL A 110 5.12 12.59 3.23
C VAL A 110 4.31 13.89 3.30
N PRO A 111 3.01 13.89 2.92
CA PRO A 111 2.19 15.09 3.00
C PRO A 111 2.04 15.58 4.43
N THR A 112 2.09 16.90 4.65
CA THR A 112 1.94 17.49 5.99
C THR A 112 0.63 17.14 6.68
N PHE A 113 -0.41 16.85 5.92
CA PHE A 113 -1.72 16.42 6.41
C PHE A 113 -1.85 14.89 6.57
N ALA A 114 -0.85 14.11 6.20
CA ALA A 114 -0.87 12.67 6.44
C ALA A 114 -0.56 12.36 7.91
N LYS A 115 -1.30 11.40 8.49
CA LYS A 115 -1.00 10.75 9.76
C LYS A 115 -0.61 9.31 9.45
N PRO A 116 0.68 8.95 9.48
CA PRO A 116 1.09 7.56 9.28
C PRO A 116 0.41 6.64 10.29
N VAL A 117 -0.20 5.55 9.82
CA VAL A 117 -0.85 4.53 10.65
C VAL A 117 -0.38 3.12 10.32
N ALA A 118 0.12 2.89 9.11
CA ALA A 118 0.62 1.60 8.71
C ALA A 118 1.75 1.69 7.68
N VAL A 119 2.63 0.68 7.69
CA VAL A 119 3.67 0.43 6.70
C VAL A 119 3.61 -1.04 6.28
N ILE A 120 3.59 -1.30 4.98
CA ILE A 120 3.72 -2.63 4.38
C ILE A 120 4.79 -2.53 3.30
N ASP A 121 5.92 -3.23 3.50
CA ASP A 121 7.09 -3.04 2.66
C ASP A 121 7.97 -4.31 2.62
N HIS A 122 8.75 -4.47 1.57
CA HIS A 122 9.74 -5.55 1.47
C HIS A 122 11.18 -5.04 1.54
N HIS A 123 11.39 -3.74 1.47
CA HIS A 123 12.72 -3.15 1.53
C HIS A 123 13.35 -3.24 2.94
N PRO A 124 14.69 -3.26 3.04
CA PRO A 124 15.33 -3.21 4.34
C PRO A 124 15.01 -1.90 5.06
N ALA A 125 14.45 -1.98 6.26
CA ALA A 125 14.24 -0.80 7.09
C ALA A 125 15.59 -0.12 7.35
N THR A 126 15.75 1.11 6.90
CA THR A 126 17.03 1.84 6.95
C THR A 126 17.37 2.35 8.36
N ARG A 127 16.39 2.64 9.19
CA ARG A 127 16.50 2.96 10.64
C ARG A 127 15.10 2.96 11.25
N LYS A 128 15.00 2.62 12.57
CA LYS A 128 13.82 2.97 13.36
C LYS A 128 13.80 4.49 13.50
N ALA A 129 12.85 5.14 12.85
CA ALA A 129 12.67 6.57 13.05
C ALA A 129 11.89 6.84 14.37
N PRO A 130 12.10 7.98 15.03
CA PRO A 130 11.34 8.35 16.22
C PRO A 130 9.82 8.36 16.04
N GLY A 131 9.32 8.36 14.80
CA GLY A 131 7.90 8.32 14.45
C GLY A 131 7.29 6.93 14.25
N ASP A 132 8.07 5.85 14.40
CA ASP A 132 7.60 4.47 14.19
C ASP A 132 6.81 3.91 15.39
N VAL A 133 6.72 4.68 16.47
CA VAL A 133 5.95 4.30 17.65
C VAL A 133 4.46 4.50 17.35
N GLY A 134 3.69 3.40 17.41
CA GLY A 134 2.25 3.45 17.19
C GLY A 134 1.79 3.24 15.74
N LEU A 135 2.67 2.68 14.88
CA LEU A 135 2.33 2.24 13.53
C LEU A 135 2.14 0.72 13.48
N PHE A 136 1.21 0.26 12.65
CA PHE A 136 1.28 -1.09 12.13
C PHE A 136 2.49 -1.21 11.19
N SER A 137 3.28 -2.26 11.31
CA SER A 137 4.45 -2.46 10.45
C SER A 137 4.58 -3.94 10.06
N ASP A 138 4.48 -4.24 8.77
CA ASP A 138 4.82 -5.53 8.20
C ASP A 138 5.90 -5.33 7.12
N ILE A 139 7.16 -5.43 7.54
CA ILE A 139 8.33 -5.28 6.67
C ILE A 139 8.99 -6.65 6.48
N ARG A 140 8.95 -7.18 5.25
CA ARG A 140 9.40 -8.55 4.94
C ARG A 140 10.54 -8.57 3.93
N ARG A 141 11.77 -8.48 4.42
CA ARG A 141 13.00 -8.53 3.61
C ARG A 141 13.17 -9.78 2.73
N GLY A 142 12.47 -10.87 3.05
CA GLY A 142 12.50 -12.11 2.27
C GLY A 142 11.44 -12.19 1.17
N ALA A 143 10.54 -11.22 1.07
CA ALA A 143 9.60 -11.13 -0.03
C ALA A 143 10.29 -10.49 -1.24
N GLY A 144 10.08 -11.02 -2.43
CA GLY A 144 10.64 -10.46 -3.67
C GLY A 144 9.97 -9.14 -4.07
N ALA A 145 8.73 -8.93 -3.61
CA ALA A 145 7.92 -7.75 -3.89
C ALA A 145 6.92 -7.51 -2.77
N THR A 146 6.54 -6.26 -2.52
CA THR A 146 5.46 -5.89 -1.58
C THR A 146 4.11 -6.41 -2.08
N ALA A 147 3.91 -6.49 -3.39
CA ALA A 147 2.72 -7.09 -4.01
C ALA A 147 2.50 -8.55 -3.55
N THR A 148 3.55 -9.31 -3.28
CA THR A 148 3.43 -10.67 -2.72
C THR A 148 2.78 -10.65 -1.34
N ILE A 149 3.18 -9.70 -0.48
CA ILE A 149 2.62 -9.53 0.86
C ILE A 149 1.12 -9.22 0.78
N LEU A 150 0.75 -8.30 -0.12
CA LEU A 150 -0.64 -7.90 -0.32
C LEU A 150 -1.48 -9.03 -0.96
N TYR A 151 -0.90 -9.87 -1.81
CA TYR A 151 -1.57 -11.06 -2.32
C TYR A 151 -1.91 -12.05 -1.19
N GLU A 152 -0.98 -12.26 -0.27
CA GLU A 152 -1.23 -13.09 0.92
C GLU A 152 -2.38 -12.52 1.78
N TYR A 153 -2.43 -11.20 1.96
CA TYR A 153 -3.51 -10.54 2.72
C TYR A 153 -4.87 -10.68 2.05
N LEU A 154 -4.94 -10.52 0.73
CA LEU A 154 -6.18 -10.73 -0.04
C LEU A 154 -6.65 -12.18 0.06
N THR A 155 -5.71 -13.13 -0.08
CA THR A 155 -6.01 -14.56 0.04
C THR A 155 -6.49 -14.93 1.45
N ALA A 156 -5.82 -14.41 2.48
CA ALA A 156 -6.18 -14.64 3.89
C ALA A 156 -7.54 -14.03 4.26
N SER A 157 -7.95 -13.00 3.54
CA SER A 157 -9.25 -12.34 3.67
C SER A 157 -10.34 -12.91 2.76
N GLU A 158 -10.03 -13.98 2.00
CA GLU A 158 -10.92 -14.61 1.02
C GLU A 158 -11.46 -13.63 -0.03
N ILE A 159 -10.68 -12.60 -0.36
CA ILE A 159 -11.04 -11.59 -1.35
C ILE A 159 -10.53 -12.01 -2.74
N PRO A 160 -11.44 -12.27 -3.69
CA PRO A 160 -11.04 -12.65 -5.04
C PRO A 160 -10.32 -11.48 -5.73
N VAL A 161 -9.13 -11.78 -6.28
CA VAL A 161 -8.36 -10.81 -7.06
C VAL A 161 -8.96 -10.70 -8.46
N PRO A 162 -9.44 -9.52 -8.87
CA PRO A 162 -10.02 -9.37 -10.20
C PRO A 162 -8.94 -9.50 -11.29
N PRO A 163 -9.29 -9.98 -12.51
CA PRO A 163 -8.31 -10.29 -13.57
C PRO A 163 -7.35 -9.14 -13.90
N TRP A 164 -7.85 -7.91 -13.94
CA TRP A 164 -7.01 -6.74 -14.22
C TRP A 164 -5.93 -6.51 -13.14
N LEU A 165 -6.27 -6.74 -11.85
CA LEU A 165 -5.32 -6.61 -10.75
C LEU A 165 -4.36 -7.80 -10.72
N ALA A 166 -4.85 -9.02 -11.00
CA ALA A 166 -4.00 -10.19 -11.11
C ALA A 166 -2.90 -10.01 -12.17
N ALA A 167 -3.24 -9.45 -13.34
CA ALA A 167 -2.27 -9.15 -14.39
C ALA A 167 -1.19 -8.15 -13.93
N ILE A 168 -1.59 -7.08 -13.23
CA ILE A 168 -0.67 -6.09 -12.66
C ILE A 168 0.25 -6.74 -11.60
N MET A 169 -0.32 -7.57 -10.71
CA MET A 169 0.45 -8.23 -9.66
C MET A 169 1.43 -9.26 -10.22
N VAL A 170 1.05 -10.04 -11.23
CA VAL A 170 1.96 -10.97 -11.90
C VAL A 170 3.16 -10.22 -12.49
N TYR A 171 2.93 -9.10 -13.17
CA TYR A 171 4.01 -8.29 -13.73
C TYR A 171 4.93 -7.70 -12.65
N ALA A 172 4.40 -7.33 -11.51
CA ALA A 172 5.15 -6.75 -10.40
C ALA A 172 6.00 -7.77 -9.64
N ILE A 173 5.56 -9.05 -9.60
CA ILE A 173 6.21 -10.12 -8.83
C ILE A 173 7.23 -10.89 -9.70
N ALA A 174 7.10 -10.87 -11.04
CA ALA A 174 7.97 -11.59 -11.98
C ALA A 174 9.33 -10.93 -12.15
#